data_7fbafdef791e6a7e6ab076ee3258ee3b
#
_entry.id   7fbafdef791e6a7e6ab076ee3258ee3b
#
_cell.length_a   1.000
_cell.length_b   1.000
_cell.length_c   1.000
_cell.angle_alpha   90.00
_cell.angle_beta   90.00
_cell.angle_gamma   90.00
#
_symmetry.space_group_name_H-M   'P 1'
#
loop_
_entity.id
_entity.type
_entity.pdbx_description
1 polymer ?
#
loop_
_entity_poly.entity_id
_entity_poly.type
_entity_poly.pdbx_seq_one_letter_code
_entity_poly.pdbx_strand_id
1 'polypeptide(L)'
;MTFGSALRYFREERGLSLRELATLSGVDHAYIHRLESGDKSAPSPEVVEKLSRGLKLTAHKRRILELLMPITGIDDYLFELALDVPERLDLVKIAATMSFRGARPESKTEWEAKLVQIEELVGNARG
;
A
#
# COMPACT_ATOMS: atom_id res chain seq x y z
N MET A 1 -2.83 5.01 -6.01
CA MET A 1 -3.17 4.50 -4.66
C MET A 1 -2.25 5.13 -3.63
N THR A 2 -2.81 5.83 -2.67
CA THR A 2 -2.12 6.46 -1.56
C THR A 2 -2.34 5.64 -0.29
N PHE A 3 -1.66 5.99 0.81
CA PHE A 3 -1.95 5.39 2.11
C PHE A 3 -3.44 5.52 2.47
N GLY A 4 -4.00 6.73 2.33
CA GLY A 4 -5.41 6.98 2.65
C GLY A 4 -6.38 6.19 1.80
N SER A 5 -6.16 6.12 0.50
CA SER A 5 -7.04 5.36 -0.39
C SER A 5 -6.89 3.85 -0.20
N ALA A 6 -5.70 3.38 0.16
CA ALA A 6 -5.48 1.96 0.49
C ALA A 6 -6.18 1.60 1.81
N LEU A 7 -6.11 2.48 2.81
CA LEU A 7 -6.83 2.30 4.07
C LEU A 7 -8.33 2.17 3.82
N ARG A 8 -8.88 3.04 2.99
CA ARG A 8 -10.29 2.97 2.59
C ARG A 8 -10.60 1.68 1.85
N TYR A 9 -9.73 1.27 0.93
CA TYR A 9 -9.89 0.03 0.18
C TYR A 9 -10.02 -1.17 1.13
N PHE A 10 -9.12 -1.29 2.11
CA PHE A 10 -9.18 -2.39 3.06
C PHE A 10 -10.40 -2.32 3.98
N ARG A 11 -10.82 -1.11 4.34
CA ARG A 11 -12.04 -0.92 5.14
C ARG A 11 -13.28 -1.37 4.37
N GLU A 12 -13.41 -0.93 3.13
CA GLU A 12 -14.55 -1.29 2.26
C GLU A 12 -14.57 -2.78 1.92
N GLU A 13 -13.39 -3.39 1.74
CA GLU A 13 -13.28 -4.82 1.51
C GLU A 13 -13.90 -5.62 2.67
N ARG A 14 -13.78 -5.11 3.89
CA ARG A 14 -14.36 -5.70 5.09
C ARG A 14 -15.82 -5.28 5.31
N GLY A 15 -16.35 -4.39 4.48
CA GLY A 15 -17.70 -3.88 4.64
C GLY A 15 -17.89 -3.02 5.90
N LEU A 16 -16.83 -2.40 6.39
CA LEU A 16 -16.89 -1.61 7.62
C LEU A 16 -17.16 -0.13 7.31
N SER A 17 -18.01 0.50 8.17
CA SER A 17 -18.14 1.95 8.18
C SER A 17 -16.94 2.57 8.92
N LEU A 18 -16.80 3.89 8.79
CA LEU A 18 -15.77 4.62 9.56
C LEU A 18 -15.95 4.42 11.06
N ARG A 19 -17.18 4.46 11.55
CA ARG A 19 -17.49 4.27 12.97
C ARG A 19 -17.21 2.84 13.43
N GLU A 20 -17.53 1.87 12.61
CA GLU A 20 -17.24 0.47 12.92
C GLU A 20 -15.73 0.23 13.03
N LEU A 21 -14.96 0.76 12.08
CA LEU A 21 -13.51 0.66 12.15
C LEU A 21 -12.96 1.39 13.39
N ALA A 22 -13.51 2.57 13.70
CA ALA A 22 -13.12 3.31 14.91
C ALA A 22 -13.33 2.48 16.17
N THR A 23 -14.47 1.81 16.28
CA THR A 23 -14.77 0.94 17.43
C THR A 23 -13.79 -0.23 17.51
N LEU A 24 -13.53 -0.88 16.38
CA LEU A 24 -12.64 -2.05 16.33
C LEU A 24 -11.16 -1.70 16.54
N SER A 25 -10.73 -0.54 16.08
CA SER A 25 -9.33 -0.15 16.13
C SER A 25 -8.96 0.70 17.36
N GLY A 26 -9.95 1.35 17.96
CA GLY A 26 -9.70 2.32 19.02
C GLY A 26 -9.17 3.66 18.50
N VAL A 27 -9.27 3.89 17.18
CA VAL A 27 -8.85 5.15 16.55
C VAL A 27 -10.10 5.96 16.22
N ASP A 28 -10.08 7.27 16.51
CA ASP A 28 -11.22 8.14 16.29
C ASP A 28 -11.68 8.16 14.82
N HIS A 29 -12.99 8.08 14.59
CA HIS A 29 -13.53 8.00 13.23
C HIS A 29 -13.26 9.26 12.40
N ALA A 30 -13.25 10.43 13.02
CA ALA A 30 -12.93 11.68 12.31
C ALA A 30 -11.48 11.69 11.84
N TYR A 31 -10.58 11.13 12.65
CA TYR A 31 -9.17 11.00 12.28
C TYR A 31 -9.00 9.99 11.14
N ILE A 32 -9.70 8.84 11.20
CA ILE A 32 -9.69 7.86 10.11
C ILE A 32 -10.17 8.51 8.80
N HIS A 33 -11.26 9.28 8.86
CA HIS A 33 -11.76 9.99 7.69
C HIS A 33 -10.71 10.92 7.09
N ARG A 34 -10.01 11.68 7.95
CA ARG A 34 -8.95 12.60 7.48
C ARG A 34 -7.75 11.85 6.87
N LEU A 35 -7.43 10.68 7.40
CA LEU A 35 -6.38 9.82 6.80
C LEU A 35 -6.80 9.34 5.41
N GLU A 36 -8.05 8.88 5.27
CA GLU A 36 -8.59 8.39 4.00
C GLU A 36 -8.70 9.50 2.95
N SER A 37 -9.05 10.71 3.36
CA SER A 37 -9.20 11.85 2.45
C SER A 37 -7.87 12.52 2.08
N GLY A 38 -6.79 12.18 2.78
CA GLY A 38 -5.49 12.79 2.54
C GLY A 38 -5.27 14.10 3.27
N ASP A 39 -6.20 14.53 4.12
CA ASP A 39 -6.08 15.77 4.90
C ASP A 39 -5.04 15.65 6.03
N LYS A 40 -4.68 14.43 6.39
CA LYS A 40 -3.63 14.15 7.37
C LYS A 40 -2.54 13.33 6.69
N SER A 41 -1.30 13.65 7.02
CA SER A 41 -0.14 12.86 6.63
C SER A 41 -0.20 11.48 7.31
N ALA A 42 0.65 10.56 6.86
CA ALA A 42 0.72 9.21 7.38
C ALA A 42 0.80 9.18 8.91
N PRO A 43 0.07 8.28 9.56
CA PRO A 43 0.03 8.19 11.01
C PRO A 43 1.30 7.55 11.58
N SER A 44 1.42 7.57 12.91
CA SER A 44 2.50 6.87 13.60
C SER A 44 2.39 5.35 13.39
N PRO A 45 3.49 4.60 13.56
CA PRO A 45 3.43 3.13 13.50
C PRO A 45 2.42 2.51 14.46
N GLU A 46 2.23 3.12 15.64
CA GLU A 46 1.23 2.67 16.61
C GLU A 46 -0.18 2.74 16.06
N VAL A 47 -0.53 3.84 15.39
CA VAL A 47 -1.86 4.00 14.79
C VAL A 47 -2.04 3.00 13.64
N VAL A 48 -1.01 2.79 12.82
CA VAL A 48 -1.06 1.79 11.75
C VAL A 48 -1.32 0.39 12.32
N GLU A 49 -0.68 0.06 13.43
CA GLU A 49 -0.92 -1.22 14.10
C GLU A 49 -2.36 -1.36 14.57
N LYS A 50 -2.91 -0.33 15.21
CA LYS A 50 -4.30 -0.32 15.67
C LYS A 50 -5.28 -0.49 14.52
N LEU A 51 -5.08 0.25 13.43
CA LEU A 51 -5.91 0.15 12.23
C LEU A 51 -5.81 -1.24 11.60
N SER A 52 -4.60 -1.77 11.51
CA SER A 52 -4.35 -3.11 10.95
C SER A 52 -5.07 -4.19 11.75
N ARG A 53 -5.07 -4.08 13.07
CA ARG A 53 -5.82 -5.00 13.95
C ARG A 53 -7.33 -4.87 13.77
N GLY A 54 -7.83 -3.64 13.73
CA GLY A 54 -9.26 -3.39 13.52
C GLY A 54 -9.74 -3.93 12.18
N LEU A 55 -8.90 -3.83 11.15
CA LEU A 55 -9.19 -4.36 9.81
C LEU A 55 -8.88 -5.85 9.68
N LYS A 56 -8.25 -6.46 10.67
CA LYS A 56 -7.77 -7.86 10.63
C LYS A 56 -6.90 -8.12 9.39
N LEU A 57 -6.01 -7.19 9.09
CA LEU A 57 -5.12 -7.33 7.94
C LEU A 57 -4.13 -8.48 8.16
N THR A 58 -3.84 -9.21 7.09
CA THR A 58 -2.72 -10.16 7.06
C THR A 58 -1.41 -9.38 7.18
N ALA A 59 -0.34 -10.06 7.55
CA ALA A 59 0.99 -9.44 7.59
C ALA A 59 1.37 -8.83 6.24
N HIS A 60 0.98 -9.49 5.15
CA HIS A 60 1.23 -9.02 3.79
C HIS A 60 0.51 -7.68 3.52
N LYS A 61 -0.79 -7.61 3.79
CA LYS A 61 -1.58 -6.39 3.58
C LYS A 61 -1.10 -5.24 4.47
N ARG A 62 -0.71 -5.55 5.71
CA ARG A 62 -0.12 -4.58 6.61
C ARG A 62 1.18 -4.00 6.04
N ARG A 63 2.03 -4.84 5.47
CA ARG A 63 3.27 -4.39 4.84
C ARG A 63 3.01 -3.44 3.67
N ILE A 64 1.94 -3.68 2.92
CA ILE A 64 1.54 -2.78 1.83
C ILE A 64 1.19 -1.40 2.40
N LEU A 65 0.41 -1.32 3.49
CA LEU A 65 0.13 -0.04 4.14
C LEU A 65 1.40 0.65 4.62
N GLU A 66 2.29 -0.09 5.25
CA GLU A 66 3.56 0.45 5.75
C GLU A 66 4.44 0.98 4.59
N LEU A 67 4.45 0.28 3.46
CA LEU A 67 5.16 0.72 2.26
C LEU A 67 4.66 2.07 1.76
N LEU A 68 3.35 2.31 1.86
CA LEU A 68 2.72 3.54 1.37
C LEU A 68 2.91 4.74 2.31
N MET A 69 3.34 4.52 3.55
CA MET A 69 3.51 5.61 4.53
C MET A 69 4.48 6.70 4.08
N PRO A 70 5.70 6.37 3.61
CA PRO A 70 6.69 7.40 3.27
C PRO A 70 6.58 7.94 1.84
N ILE A 71 5.67 7.44 1.04
CA ILE A 71 5.56 7.83 -0.38
C ILE A 71 4.21 8.50 -0.67
N THR A 72 4.17 9.31 -1.72
CA THR A 72 2.96 10.06 -2.09
C THR A 72 1.88 9.18 -2.72
N GLY A 73 2.26 7.99 -3.18
CA GLY A 73 1.32 7.03 -3.75
C GLY A 73 2.00 6.13 -4.75
N ILE A 74 1.28 5.12 -5.18
CA ILE A 74 1.73 4.21 -6.25
C ILE A 74 0.61 4.06 -7.28
N ASP A 75 1.00 3.59 -8.46
CA ASP A 75 0.07 3.26 -9.52
C ASP A 75 -0.92 2.19 -9.04
N ASP A 76 -2.19 2.32 -9.45
CA ASP A 76 -3.25 1.40 -9.03
C ASP A 76 -3.02 -0.03 -9.49
N TYR A 77 -2.46 -0.23 -10.69
CA TYR A 77 -2.13 -1.57 -11.17
C TYR A 77 -0.97 -2.18 -10.39
N LEU A 78 0.00 -1.34 -10.00
CA LEU A 78 1.09 -1.79 -9.14
C LEU A 78 0.57 -2.19 -7.75
N PHE A 79 -0.40 -1.46 -7.22
CA PHE A 79 -1.05 -1.82 -5.97
C PHE A 79 -1.75 -3.18 -6.07
N GLU A 80 -2.52 -3.40 -7.16
CA GLU A 80 -3.16 -4.69 -7.39
C GLU A 80 -2.14 -5.83 -7.45
N LEU A 81 -1.03 -5.60 -8.15
CA LEU A 81 0.05 -6.58 -8.22
C LEU A 81 0.67 -6.83 -6.85
N ALA A 82 0.86 -5.79 -6.04
CA ALA A 82 1.42 -5.92 -4.70
C ALA A 82 0.56 -6.84 -3.81
N LEU A 83 -0.76 -6.83 -3.99
CA LEU A 83 -1.65 -7.73 -3.26
C LEU A 83 -1.41 -9.20 -3.61
N ASP A 84 -0.93 -9.47 -4.83
CA ASP A 84 -0.75 -10.83 -5.33
C ASP A 84 0.66 -11.40 -5.09
N VAL A 85 1.65 -10.55 -4.79
CA VAL A 85 3.05 -10.97 -4.73
C VAL A 85 3.72 -10.64 -3.40
N PRO A 86 3.30 -11.32 -2.30
CA PRO A 86 3.85 -11.01 -0.98
C PRO A 86 5.38 -11.16 -0.89
N GLU A 87 5.95 -12.06 -1.68
CA GLU A 87 7.40 -12.31 -1.71
C GLU A 87 8.17 -11.25 -2.49
N ARG A 88 7.49 -10.35 -3.18
CA ARG A 88 8.11 -9.33 -4.06
C ARG A 88 7.83 -7.89 -3.64
N LEU A 89 7.43 -7.66 -2.40
CA LEU A 89 7.16 -6.29 -1.93
C LEU A 89 8.39 -5.39 -2.00
N ASP A 90 9.59 -5.93 -1.84
CA ASP A 90 10.83 -5.17 -2.01
C ASP A 90 10.94 -4.61 -3.43
N LEU A 91 10.59 -5.43 -4.42
CA LEU A 91 10.61 -5.01 -5.82
C LEU A 91 9.52 -3.97 -6.11
N VAL A 92 8.35 -4.13 -5.51
CA VAL A 92 7.25 -3.16 -5.62
C VAL A 92 7.71 -1.81 -5.06
N LYS A 93 8.38 -1.81 -3.93
CA LYS A 93 8.91 -0.58 -3.32
C LYS A 93 9.91 0.11 -4.25
N ILE A 94 10.82 -0.64 -4.85
CA ILE A 94 11.78 -0.11 -5.82
C ILE A 94 11.03 0.48 -7.03
N ALA A 95 10.09 -0.28 -7.58
CA ALA A 95 9.29 0.17 -8.73
C ALA A 95 8.51 1.44 -8.43
N ALA A 96 7.97 1.56 -7.22
CA ALA A 96 7.18 2.72 -6.79
C ALA A 96 8.01 4.01 -6.76
N THR A 97 9.32 3.90 -6.52
CA THR A 97 10.22 5.04 -6.39
C THR A 97 11.03 5.32 -7.65
N MET A 98 10.91 4.48 -8.68
CA MET A 98 11.65 4.68 -9.93
C MET A 98 11.06 5.80 -10.78
N SER A 99 11.97 6.52 -11.46
CA SER A 99 11.59 7.44 -12.52
C SER A 99 11.60 6.70 -13.84
N PHE A 100 10.57 6.92 -14.65
CA PHE A 100 10.46 6.28 -15.95
C PHE A 100 10.81 7.28 -17.05
N ARG A 101 11.73 6.86 -17.93
CA ARG A 101 12.02 7.58 -19.16
C ARG A 101 11.21 6.89 -20.26
N GLY A 102 10.12 7.49 -20.68
CA GLY A 102 9.19 6.91 -21.64
C GLY A 102 7.91 6.48 -20.96
N ALA A 103 7.20 5.53 -21.57
CA ALA A 103 5.90 5.09 -21.08
C ALA A 103 6.00 4.31 -19.78
N ARG A 104 5.17 4.68 -18.81
CA ARG A 104 5.01 3.90 -17.59
C ARG A 104 4.20 2.64 -17.91
N PRO A 105 4.38 1.55 -17.15
CA PRO A 105 3.49 0.40 -17.30
C PRO A 105 2.03 0.83 -17.11
N GLU A 106 1.15 0.34 -17.99
CA GLU A 106 -0.26 0.72 -18.02
C GLU A 106 -1.19 -0.43 -17.64
N SER A 107 -0.63 -1.55 -17.22
CA SER A 107 -1.41 -2.73 -16.83
C SER A 107 -0.66 -3.52 -15.77
N LYS A 108 -1.40 -4.40 -15.09
CA LYS A 108 -0.82 -5.32 -14.12
C LYS A 108 0.23 -6.23 -14.76
N THR A 109 -0.05 -6.72 -15.97
CA THR A 109 0.88 -7.57 -16.73
C THR A 109 2.18 -6.83 -17.06
N GLU A 110 2.08 -5.57 -17.47
CA GLU A 110 3.26 -4.75 -17.75
C GLU A 110 4.08 -4.50 -16.49
N TRP A 111 3.42 -4.29 -15.35
CA TRP A 111 4.11 -4.16 -14.08
C TRP A 111 4.80 -5.45 -13.65
N GLU A 112 4.18 -6.62 -13.90
CA GLU A 112 4.83 -7.91 -13.64
C GLU A 112 6.14 -8.04 -14.43
N ALA A 113 6.12 -7.69 -15.71
CA ALA A 113 7.30 -7.70 -16.55
C ALA A 113 8.36 -6.73 -16.02
N LYS A 114 7.95 -5.56 -15.54
CA LYS A 114 8.86 -4.57 -14.96
C LYS A 114 9.51 -5.10 -13.68
N LEU A 115 8.76 -5.79 -12.83
CA LEU A 115 9.32 -6.37 -11.60
C LEU A 115 10.37 -7.44 -11.94
N VAL A 116 10.15 -8.24 -12.97
CA VAL A 116 11.14 -9.23 -13.43
C VAL A 116 12.43 -8.52 -13.86
N GLN A 117 12.34 -7.43 -14.60
CA GLN A 117 13.50 -6.64 -15.01
C GLN A 117 14.25 -6.08 -13.79
N ILE A 118 13.52 -5.54 -12.82
CA ILE A 118 14.12 -5.01 -11.59
C ILE A 118 14.81 -6.12 -10.81
N GLU A 119 14.19 -7.29 -10.70
CA GLU A 119 14.76 -8.44 -10.01
C GLU A 119 16.09 -8.85 -10.65
N GLU A 120 16.16 -8.91 -11.98
CA GLU A 120 17.39 -9.20 -12.70
C GLU A 120 18.48 -8.18 -12.43
N LEU A 121 18.14 -6.88 -12.45
CA LEU A 121 19.10 -5.82 -12.19
C LEU A 121 19.62 -5.88 -10.75
N VAL A 122 18.75 -6.12 -9.77
CA VAL A 122 19.14 -6.26 -8.36
C VAL A 122 19.99 -7.52 -8.16
N GLY A 123 19.60 -8.62 -8.79
CA GLY A 123 20.36 -9.88 -8.75
C GLY A 123 21.75 -9.71 -9.32
N ASN A 124 21.89 -9.05 -10.46
CA ASN A 124 23.18 -8.77 -11.07
C ASN A 124 24.04 -7.85 -10.21
N ALA A 125 23.43 -6.86 -9.54
CA ALA A 125 24.16 -5.97 -8.65
C ALA A 125 24.67 -6.69 -7.40
N ARG A 126 23.99 -7.75 -6.97
CA ARG A 126 24.39 -8.57 -5.81
C ARG A 126 25.36 -9.68 -6.17
N GLY A 127 25.40 -10.01 -7.42
CA GLY A 127 26.27 -11.06 -7.96
C GLY A 127 27.63 -10.51 -8.28
#